data_a784c3d91e0fd6aac0245524cb958d68
#
_entry.id   a784c3d91e0fd6aac0245524cb958d68
#
_cell.length_a   1.000
_cell.length_b   1.000
_cell.length_c   1.000
_cell.angle_alpha   90.00
_cell.angle_beta   90.00
_cell.angle_gamma   90.00
#
_symmetry.space_group_name_H-M   'P 1'
#
loop_
_entity.id
_entity.type
_entity.pdbx_description
1 polymer ?
#
loop_
_entity_poly.entity_id
_entity_poly.type
_entity_poly.pdbx_seq_one_letter_code
_entity_poly.pdbx_strand_id
1 'polypeptide(L)'
;MNQIPVEEHTNLSIYHLTRFPAGYNPADKETRYPAIFTLHGHGSNERDLIGLSEYLQENLLWVSGRGPVDFAPGAYDWYPVTEFGKPDPALLAASLERIDNFISEMLATYPIDPQKFFLMGFSQGSMISMSFLLTRPQRIAGIIAQSGYIPLQSGLVVDEAGVKGKPIIMTHGFEDSSMPLEWSHQSRDFLLTQGVDLEYHNFHMDHTITEESLGAIRGWLDKRLK
;
A
#
# COMPACT_ATOMS: atom_id res chain seq x y z
N MET A 1 -8.92 26.43 -5.44
CA MET A 1 -8.22 25.36 -6.18
C MET A 1 -9.28 24.41 -6.68
N ASN A 2 -9.31 24.09 -7.98
CA ASN A 2 -10.23 23.08 -8.49
C ASN A 2 -9.76 21.73 -7.93
N GLN A 3 -10.59 21.09 -7.11
CA GLN A 3 -10.30 19.72 -6.65
C GLN A 3 -10.27 18.79 -7.86
N ILE A 4 -9.22 18.01 -8.00
CA ILE A 4 -9.13 16.96 -9.02
C ILE A 4 -10.17 15.89 -8.64
N PRO A 5 -11.09 15.54 -9.55
CA PRO A 5 -12.17 14.62 -9.22
C PRO A 5 -11.64 13.21 -8.92
N VAL A 6 -12.34 12.52 -8.02
CA VAL A 6 -12.17 11.09 -7.78
C VAL A 6 -13.20 10.36 -8.65
N GLU A 7 -12.73 9.38 -9.45
CA GLU A 7 -13.57 8.60 -10.36
C GLU A 7 -13.74 7.17 -9.83
N GLU A 8 -14.94 6.60 -10.00
CA GLU A 8 -15.28 5.23 -9.59
C GLU A 8 -15.21 4.27 -10.78
N HIS A 9 -14.65 3.07 -10.56
CA HIS A 9 -14.45 2.08 -11.60
C HIS A 9 -14.87 0.67 -11.18
N THR A 10 -15.57 -0.02 -12.09
CA THR A 10 -16.00 -1.43 -11.95
C THR A 10 -15.53 -2.31 -13.10
N ASN A 11 -14.67 -1.78 -13.96
CA ASN A 11 -14.26 -2.41 -15.22
C ASN A 11 -13.02 -3.31 -15.10
N LEU A 12 -12.39 -3.36 -13.92
CA LEU A 12 -11.28 -4.27 -13.58
C LEU A 12 -11.70 -5.26 -12.49
N SER A 13 -10.82 -6.21 -12.16
CA SER A 13 -11.12 -7.30 -11.23
C SER A 13 -11.35 -6.85 -9.78
N ILE A 14 -10.89 -5.65 -9.41
CA ILE A 14 -11.14 -5.01 -8.11
C ILE A 14 -11.90 -3.70 -8.36
N TYR A 15 -13.02 -3.50 -7.62
CA TYR A 15 -13.66 -2.18 -7.55
C TYR A 15 -12.67 -1.16 -6.97
N HIS A 16 -12.52 -0.02 -7.63
CA HIS A 16 -11.54 0.96 -7.20
C HIS A 16 -11.92 2.40 -7.56
N LEU A 17 -11.26 3.31 -6.90
CA LEU A 17 -11.30 4.74 -7.19
C LEU A 17 -9.98 5.15 -7.84
N THR A 18 -10.04 6.14 -8.74
CA THR A 18 -8.84 6.81 -9.23
C THR A 18 -8.89 8.31 -8.97
N ARG A 19 -7.72 8.90 -8.77
CA ARG A 19 -7.51 10.33 -8.85
C ARG A 19 -6.29 10.56 -9.75
N PHE A 20 -6.53 11.17 -10.91
CA PHE A 20 -5.46 11.46 -11.87
C PHE A 20 -4.61 12.64 -11.38
N PRO A 21 -3.33 12.72 -11.80
CA PRO A 21 -2.45 13.83 -11.42
C PRO A 21 -2.91 15.16 -11.99
N ALA A 22 -2.45 16.26 -11.38
CA ALA A 22 -2.69 17.59 -11.91
C ALA A 22 -2.17 17.72 -13.35
N GLY A 23 -2.99 18.27 -14.24
CA GLY A 23 -2.64 18.42 -15.67
C GLY A 23 -2.75 17.14 -16.51
N TYR A 24 -3.31 16.06 -15.96
CA TYR A 24 -3.59 14.85 -16.75
C TYR A 24 -4.42 15.18 -18.00
N ASN A 25 -3.96 14.68 -19.15
CA ASN A 25 -4.65 14.81 -20.43
C ASN A 25 -4.98 13.42 -20.98
N PRO A 26 -6.25 13.00 -21.06
CA PRO A 26 -6.63 11.67 -21.56
C PRO A 26 -6.34 11.46 -23.06
N ALA A 27 -6.09 12.54 -23.82
CA ALA A 27 -5.68 12.44 -25.23
C ALA A 27 -4.18 12.15 -25.41
N ASP A 28 -3.36 12.43 -24.39
CA ASP A 28 -1.94 12.09 -24.35
C ASP A 28 -1.79 10.58 -24.01
N LYS A 29 -1.26 9.80 -24.95
CA LYS A 29 -1.04 8.35 -24.78
C LYS A 29 0.42 8.00 -24.47
N GLU A 30 1.31 8.98 -24.52
CA GLU A 30 2.75 8.78 -24.33
C GLU A 30 3.20 9.01 -22.89
N THR A 31 2.65 10.02 -22.24
CA THR A 31 3.03 10.37 -20.86
C THR A 31 2.65 9.26 -19.88
N ARG A 32 3.60 8.89 -19.02
CA ARG A 32 3.40 7.98 -17.88
C ARG A 32 3.63 8.73 -16.57
N TYR A 33 2.83 8.38 -15.59
CA TYR A 33 2.82 9.06 -14.29
C TYR A 33 3.29 8.11 -13.19
N PRO A 34 4.06 8.59 -12.21
CA PRO A 34 4.26 7.84 -10.99
C PRO A 34 2.90 7.57 -10.33
N ALA A 35 2.75 6.41 -9.70
CA ALA A 35 1.45 6.01 -9.17
C ALA A 35 1.56 5.34 -7.81
N ILE A 36 0.48 5.47 -7.03
CA ILE A 36 0.26 4.78 -5.75
C ILE A 36 -1.02 3.96 -5.84
N PHE A 37 -0.91 2.67 -5.54
CA PHE A 37 -2.06 1.82 -5.26
C PHE A 37 -2.23 1.67 -3.75
N THR A 38 -3.40 2.09 -3.23
CA THR A 38 -3.68 2.08 -1.81
C THR A 38 -4.53 0.88 -1.40
N LEU A 39 -4.16 0.30 -0.25
CA LEU A 39 -4.77 -0.88 0.37
C LEU A 39 -5.24 -0.49 1.78
N HIS A 40 -6.55 -0.41 1.97
CA HIS A 40 -7.17 0.01 3.23
C HIS A 40 -7.00 -1.04 4.35
N GLY A 41 -7.33 -0.67 5.59
CA GLY A 41 -7.33 -1.54 6.76
C GLY A 41 -8.54 -2.48 6.83
N HIS A 42 -8.50 -3.43 7.79
CA HIS A 42 -9.62 -4.31 8.11
C HIS A 42 -10.90 -3.52 8.36
N GLY A 43 -12.00 -3.95 7.76
CA GLY A 43 -13.32 -3.34 7.93
C GLY A 43 -13.48 -1.94 7.35
N SER A 44 -12.55 -1.51 6.47
CA SER A 44 -12.61 -0.21 5.79
C SER A 44 -13.01 -0.37 4.31
N ASN A 45 -12.68 0.60 3.45
CA ASN A 45 -13.04 0.57 2.04
C ASN A 45 -12.11 1.46 1.19
N GLU A 46 -12.38 1.52 -0.12
CA GLU A 46 -11.61 2.28 -1.11
C GLU A 46 -11.59 3.81 -0.87
N ARG A 47 -12.51 4.34 -0.05
CA ARG A 47 -12.58 5.79 0.23
C ARG A 47 -11.64 6.22 1.36
N ASP A 48 -11.10 5.29 2.10
CA ASP A 48 -10.28 5.55 3.29
C ASP A 48 -9.00 6.30 2.94
N LEU A 49 -8.12 5.71 2.14
CA LEU A 49 -6.81 6.27 1.87
C LEU A 49 -6.74 7.23 0.68
N ILE A 50 -7.76 7.27 -0.19
CA ILE A 50 -7.75 8.15 -1.36
C ILE A 50 -7.70 9.64 -0.97
N GLY A 51 -8.26 10.00 0.18
CA GLY A 51 -8.22 11.36 0.73
C GLY A 51 -6.80 11.86 1.02
N LEU A 52 -5.84 10.96 1.28
CA LEU A 52 -4.44 11.31 1.51
C LEU A 52 -3.76 11.92 0.27
N SER A 53 -4.34 11.70 -0.91
CA SER A 53 -3.88 12.30 -2.17
C SER A 53 -3.91 13.84 -2.18
N GLU A 54 -4.64 14.47 -1.26
CA GLU A 54 -4.67 15.94 -1.11
C GLU A 54 -3.48 16.49 -0.32
N TYR A 55 -2.79 15.62 0.41
CA TYR A 55 -1.69 15.97 1.30
C TYR A 55 -0.32 15.53 0.79
N LEU A 56 -0.28 14.72 -0.29
CA LEU A 56 0.95 14.22 -0.90
C LEU A 56 1.19 14.89 -2.28
N GLN A 57 2.10 14.34 -3.09
CA GLN A 57 2.52 14.96 -4.35
C GLN A 57 1.38 15.00 -5.39
N GLU A 58 1.19 16.16 -6.04
CA GLU A 58 0.11 16.39 -7.02
C GLU A 58 0.30 15.67 -8.37
N ASN A 59 1.53 15.22 -8.66
CA ASN A 59 1.87 14.53 -9.90
C ASN A 59 1.66 13.01 -9.84
N LEU A 60 1.10 12.49 -8.75
CA LEU A 60 0.81 11.08 -8.56
C LEU A 60 -0.56 10.70 -9.12
N LEU A 61 -0.61 9.59 -9.85
CA LEU A 61 -1.86 8.88 -10.12
C LEU A 61 -2.18 7.99 -8.92
N TRP A 62 -3.36 8.17 -8.35
CA TRP A 62 -3.84 7.36 -7.23
C TRP A 62 -4.85 6.35 -7.70
N VAL A 63 -4.67 5.11 -7.25
CA VAL A 63 -5.66 4.03 -7.38
C VAL A 63 -5.95 3.52 -5.98
N SER A 64 -7.21 3.50 -5.57
CA SER A 64 -7.59 3.03 -4.24
C SER A 64 -8.56 1.86 -4.37
N GLY A 65 -8.12 0.66 -4.01
CA GLY A 65 -8.88 -0.57 -4.18
C GLY A 65 -9.80 -0.86 -3.01
N ARG A 66 -10.90 -1.56 -3.31
CA ARG A 66 -11.80 -2.16 -2.33
C ARG A 66 -11.38 -3.60 -2.07
N GLY A 67 -11.20 -3.98 -0.83
CA GLY A 67 -11.01 -5.37 -0.44
C GLY A 67 -12.16 -6.26 -0.95
N PRO A 68 -11.89 -7.47 -1.46
CA PRO A 68 -12.90 -8.30 -2.14
C PRO A 68 -13.80 -9.11 -1.19
N VAL A 69 -13.60 -9.00 0.09
CA VAL A 69 -14.34 -9.76 1.12
C VAL A 69 -15.27 -8.82 1.87
N ASP A 70 -16.56 -9.09 1.82
CA ASP A 70 -17.54 -8.34 2.61
C ASP A 70 -17.34 -8.62 4.10
N PHE A 71 -17.16 -7.56 4.89
CA PHE A 71 -17.07 -7.61 6.34
C PHE A 71 -18.39 -7.13 6.99
N ALA A 72 -18.87 -5.97 6.56
CA ALA A 72 -20.14 -5.39 6.96
C ALA A 72 -20.65 -4.46 5.84
N PRO A 73 -21.87 -3.91 5.92
CA PRO A 73 -22.36 -2.97 4.92
C PRO A 73 -21.40 -1.78 4.73
N GLY A 74 -20.78 -1.67 3.53
CA GLY A 74 -19.82 -0.64 3.19
C GLY A 74 -18.41 -0.81 3.78
N ALA A 75 -18.13 -1.96 4.39
CA ALA A 75 -16.87 -2.31 5.02
C ALA A 75 -16.35 -3.64 4.47
N TYR A 76 -15.07 -3.70 4.14
CA TYR A 76 -14.45 -4.77 3.38
C TYR A 76 -13.08 -5.17 3.96
N ASP A 77 -12.66 -6.38 3.61
CA ASP A 77 -11.35 -6.95 3.92
C ASP A 77 -10.65 -7.44 2.66
N TRP A 78 -9.33 -7.50 2.73
CA TRP A 78 -8.51 -8.12 1.69
C TRP A 78 -8.51 -9.65 1.81
N TYR A 79 -8.56 -10.16 3.03
CA TYR A 79 -8.78 -11.55 3.39
C TYR A 79 -9.52 -11.62 4.73
N PRO A 80 -10.30 -12.69 5.00
CA PRO A 80 -11.00 -12.84 6.28
C PRO A 80 -10.04 -12.90 7.46
N VAL A 81 -10.29 -12.11 8.50
CA VAL A 81 -9.54 -12.16 9.78
C VAL A 81 -10.18 -13.23 10.67
N THR A 82 -9.60 -14.43 10.70
CA THR A 82 -10.07 -15.56 11.52
C THR A 82 -9.43 -15.59 12.91
N GLU A 83 -8.18 -15.17 13.03
CA GLU A 83 -7.43 -15.04 14.28
C GLU A 83 -6.54 -13.79 14.20
N PHE A 84 -6.64 -12.92 15.21
CA PHE A 84 -5.82 -11.73 15.28
C PHE A 84 -4.32 -12.10 15.41
N GLY A 85 -3.49 -11.46 14.61
CA GLY A 85 -2.04 -11.73 14.57
C GLY A 85 -1.61 -12.95 13.77
N LYS A 86 -2.56 -13.78 13.28
CA LYS A 86 -2.27 -15.01 12.53
C LYS A 86 -3.15 -15.13 11.29
N PRO A 87 -2.86 -14.41 10.21
CA PRO A 87 -3.59 -14.59 8.96
C PRO A 87 -3.43 -16.01 8.43
N ASP A 88 -4.51 -16.59 7.93
CA ASP A 88 -4.47 -17.89 7.25
C ASP A 88 -3.55 -17.81 6.04
N PRO A 89 -2.54 -18.69 5.92
CA PRO A 89 -1.56 -18.64 4.84
C PRO A 89 -2.17 -18.75 3.44
N ALA A 90 -3.19 -19.58 3.26
CA ALA A 90 -3.83 -19.78 1.95
C ALA A 90 -4.68 -18.57 1.55
N LEU A 91 -5.38 -17.95 2.50
CA LEU A 91 -6.16 -16.74 2.27
C LEU A 91 -5.26 -15.54 1.97
N LEU A 92 -4.15 -15.39 2.70
CA LEU A 92 -3.15 -14.36 2.41
C LEU A 92 -2.55 -14.56 1.01
N ALA A 93 -2.14 -15.79 0.66
CA ALA A 93 -1.59 -16.09 -0.67
C ALA A 93 -2.60 -15.77 -1.79
N ALA A 94 -3.87 -16.16 -1.63
CA ALA A 94 -4.92 -15.85 -2.59
C ALA A 94 -5.16 -14.34 -2.75
N SER A 95 -5.03 -13.57 -1.66
CA SER A 95 -5.12 -12.11 -1.70
C SER A 95 -3.93 -11.50 -2.48
N LEU A 96 -2.71 -11.99 -2.24
CA LEU A 96 -1.52 -11.54 -2.98
C LEU A 96 -1.64 -11.83 -4.49
N GLU A 97 -2.15 -13.00 -4.89
CA GLU A 97 -2.42 -13.32 -6.30
C GLU A 97 -3.45 -12.38 -6.92
N ARG A 98 -4.53 -12.08 -6.21
CA ARG A 98 -5.56 -11.16 -6.69
C ARG A 98 -5.01 -9.76 -6.90
N ILE A 99 -4.17 -9.28 -5.99
CA ILE A 99 -3.51 -7.98 -6.10
C ILE A 99 -2.54 -7.96 -7.27
N ASP A 100 -1.78 -9.04 -7.51
CA ASP A 100 -0.84 -9.11 -8.64
C ASP A 100 -1.57 -9.08 -9.99
N ASN A 101 -2.70 -9.79 -10.10
CA ASN A 101 -3.56 -9.73 -11.28
C ASN A 101 -4.11 -8.31 -11.50
N PHE A 102 -4.61 -7.67 -10.46
CA PHE A 102 -5.11 -6.30 -10.52
C PHE A 102 -4.03 -5.29 -10.91
N ILE A 103 -2.79 -5.44 -10.41
CA ILE A 103 -1.65 -4.63 -10.82
C ILE A 103 -1.41 -4.77 -12.33
N SER A 104 -1.51 -5.99 -12.88
CA SER A 104 -1.38 -6.20 -14.33
C SER A 104 -2.46 -5.47 -15.12
N GLU A 105 -3.70 -5.51 -14.65
CA GLU A 105 -4.84 -4.79 -15.25
C GLU A 105 -4.66 -3.27 -15.17
N MET A 106 -4.21 -2.74 -14.03
CA MET A 106 -3.93 -1.31 -13.85
C MET A 106 -2.85 -0.81 -14.79
N LEU A 107 -1.72 -1.54 -14.91
CA LEU A 107 -0.62 -1.19 -15.80
C LEU A 107 -1.01 -1.22 -17.27
N ALA A 108 -1.96 -2.07 -17.65
CA ALA A 108 -2.50 -2.13 -19.02
C ALA A 108 -3.53 -1.02 -19.30
N THR A 109 -4.23 -0.52 -18.27
CA THR A 109 -5.38 0.38 -18.41
C THR A 109 -4.99 1.85 -18.20
N TYR A 110 -4.16 2.13 -17.19
CA TYR A 110 -3.81 3.47 -16.76
C TYR A 110 -2.41 3.87 -17.23
N PRO A 111 -2.13 5.17 -17.41
CA PRO A 111 -0.82 5.67 -17.83
C PRO A 111 0.20 5.67 -16.68
N ILE A 112 0.44 4.50 -16.07
CA ILE A 112 1.34 4.32 -14.94
C ILE A 112 2.77 4.12 -15.43
N ASP A 113 3.74 4.79 -14.78
CA ASP A 113 5.16 4.47 -14.90
C ASP A 113 5.47 3.27 -13.98
N PRO A 114 5.75 2.07 -14.53
CA PRO A 114 6.00 0.88 -13.70
C PRO A 114 7.28 0.97 -12.86
N GLN A 115 8.19 1.89 -13.18
CA GLN A 115 9.41 2.11 -12.40
C GLN A 115 9.18 3.06 -11.22
N LYS A 116 8.05 3.76 -11.20
CA LYS A 116 7.62 4.67 -10.13
C LYS A 116 6.22 4.30 -9.61
N PHE A 117 5.95 2.99 -9.51
CA PHE A 117 4.70 2.45 -9.00
C PHE A 117 4.88 1.87 -7.60
N PHE A 118 4.15 2.42 -6.63
CA PHE A 118 4.26 2.10 -5.21
C PHE A 118 2.97 1.49 -4.66
N LEU A 119 3.08 0.59 -3.67
CA LEU A 119 1.95 0.23 -2.82
C LEU A 119 1.97 1.07 -1.55
N MET A 120 0.79 1.48 -1.08
CA MET A 120 0.59 2.15 0.19
C MET A 120 -0.48 1.40 0.97
N GLY A 121 -0.13 0.86 2.12
CA GLY A 121 -1.06 0.12 2.95
C GLY A 121 -1.17 0.68 4.37
N PHE A 122 -2.38 0.55 4.92
CA PHE A 122 -2.66 0.79 6.33
C PHE A 122 -3.16 -0.49 6.98
N SER A 123 -2.66 -0.83 8.18
CA SER A 123 -3.11 -1.98 8.97
C SER A 123 -3.06 -3.30 8.17
N GLN A 124 -4.19 -3.96 7.88
CA GLN A 124 -4.25 -5.14 7.02
C GLN A 124 -3.62 -4.88 5.63
N GLY A 125 -3.89 -3.72 5.03
CA GLY A 125 -3.28 -3.31 3.76
C GLY A 125 -1.76 -3.15 3.84
N SER A 126 -1.23 -2.72 5.00
CA SER A 126 0.21 -2.65 5.25
C SER A 126 0.85 -4.05 5.31
N MET A 127 0.19 -5.00 5.99
CA MET A 127 0.63 -6.41 6.04
C MET A 127 0.71 -7.00 4.63
N ILE A 128 -0.29 -6.74 3.79
CA ILE A 128 -0.32 -7.16 2.38
C ILE A 128 0.80 -6.50 1.59
N SER A 129 0.99 -5.18 1.71
CA SER A 129 2.04 -4.45 0.97
C SER A 129 3.42 -5.00 1.27
N MET A 130 3.74 -5.27 2.54
CA MET A 130 5.00 -5.89 2.96
C MET A 130 5.14 -7.33 2.43
N SER A 131 4.07 -8.14 2.55
CA SER A 131 4.07 -9.52 2.03
C SER A 131 4.22 -9.56 0.51
N PHE A 132 3.59 -8.61 -0.20
CA PHE A 132 3.70 -8.48 -1.65
C PHE A 132 5.12 -8.10 -2.07
N LEU A 133 5.72 -7.11 -1.42
CA LEU A 133 7.11 -6.72 -1.70
C LEU A 133 8.08 -7.87 -1.46
N LEU A 134 7.92 -8.63 -0.38
CA LEU A 134 8.80 -9.76 -0.05
C LEU A 134 8.71 -10.90 -1.08
N THR A 135 7.52 -11.12 -1.66
CA THR A 135 7.28 -12.26 -2.56
C THR A 135 7.31 -11.90 -4.05
N ARG A 136 7.11 -10.62 -4.41
CA ARG A 136 7.02 -10.12 -5.79
C ARG A 136 7.68 -8.74 -5.96
N PRO A 137 8.94 -8.56 -5.50
CA PRO A 137 9.59 -7.25 -5.45
C PRO A 137 9.75 -6.57 -6.82
N GLN A 138 9.82 -7.34 -7.91
CA GLN A 138 9.99 -6.83 -9.26
C GLN A 138 8.74 -6.12 -9.81
N ARG A 139 7.57 -6.30 -9.17
CA ARG A 139 6.29 -5.75 -9.60
C ARG A 139 6.06 -4.29 -9.20
N ILE A 140 6.84 -3.80 -8.24
CA ILE A 140 6.66 -2.48 -7.62
C ILE A 140 8.00 -1.79 -7.39
N ALA A 141 7.98 -0.46 -7.38
CA ALA A 141 9.15 0.36 -7.09
C ALA A 141 9.50 0.37 -5.59
N GLY A 142 8.51 0.28 -4.71
CA GLY A 142 8.67 0.28 -3.26
C GLY A 142 7.34 0.30 -2.54
N ILE A 143 7.36 0.40 -1.20
CA ILE A 143 6.14 0.43 -0.39
C ILE A 143 6.15 1.51 0.68
N ILE A 144 4.94 1.92 1.04
CA ILE A 144 4.61 2.78 2.18
C ILE A 144 3.74 1.93 3.11
N ALA A 145 4.32 1.47 4.23
CA ALA A 145 3.68 0.54 5.15
C ALA A 145 3.35 1.24 6.47
N GLN A 146 2.06 1.40 6.78
CA GLN A 146 1.60 2.15 7.94
C GLN A 146 0.87 1.24 8.92
N SER A 147 1.25 1.28 10.21
CA SER A 147 0.57 0.59 11.32
C SER A 147 0.27 -0.89 11.05
N GLY A 148 1.26 -1.64 10.54
CA GLY A 148 1.13 -3.06 10.24
C GLY A 148 2.39 -3.85 10.61
N TYR A 149 2.37 -5.15 10.29
CA TYR A 149 3.48 -6.07 10.53
C TYR A 149 3.58 -7.12 9.42
N ILE A 150 4.72 -7.82 9.34
CA ILE A 150 4.92 -8.95 8.44
C ILE A 150 4.46 -10.24 9.14
N PRO A 151 3.49 -10.97 8.58
CA PRO A 151 3.03 -12.24 9.15
C PRO A 151 4.04 -13.37 8.85
N LEU A 152 5.19 -13.36 9.53
CA LEU A 152 6.33 -14.25 9.27
C LEU A 152 5.96 -15.73 9.36
N GLN A 153 4.98 -16.11 10.20
CA GLN A 153 4.51 -17.48 10.36
C GLN A 153 3.55 -17.94 9.25
N SER A 154 3.20 -17.07 8.31
CA SER A 154 2.29 -17.43 7.19
C SER A 154 3.00 -18.11 6.01
N GLY A 155 4.24 -18.56 6.17
CA GLY A 155 4.96 -19.33 5.16
C GLY A 155 5.30 -18.52 3.88
N LEU A 156 5.52 -17.21 4.00
CA LEU A 156 5.93 -16.37 2.87
C LEU A 156 7.26 -16.86 2.28
N VAL A 157 7.27 -17.11 0.97
CA VAL A 157 8.50 -17.43 0.23
C VAL A 157 9.12 -16.12 -0.25
N VAL A 158 10.18 -15.70 0.43
CA VAL A 158 10.85 -14.42 0.14
C VAL A 158 11.73 -14.54 -1.09
N ASP A 159 11.61 -13.58 -2.03
CA ASP A 159 12.57 -13.37 -3.11
C ASP A 159 13.74 -12.53 -2.59
N GLU A 160 14.69 -13.17 -1.89
CA GLU A 160 15.83 -12.51 -1.23
C GLU A 160 16.69 -11.69 -2.21
N ALA A 161 16.81 -12.13 -3.45
CA ALA A 161 17.60 -11.43 -4.46
C ALA A 161 16.87 -10.17 -4.95
N GLY A 162 15.56 -10.30 -5.20
CA GLY A 162 14.75 -9.21 -5.75
C GLY A 162 14.39 -8.14 -4.73
N VAL A 163 14.30 -8.49 -3.44
CA VAL A 163 13.93 -7.54 -2.38
C VAL A 163 15.09 -6.65 -1.94
N LYS A 164 16.33 -7.08 -2.17
CA LYS A 164 17.53 -6.34 -1.78
C LYS A 164 17.56 -4.93 -2.40
N GLY A 165 17.74 -3.92 -1.53
CA GLY A 165 17.76 -2.51 -1.93
C GLY A 165 16.39 -1.92 -2.28
N LYS A 166 15.28 -2.67 -2.17
CA LYS A 166 13.93 -2.12 -2.39
C LYS A 166 13.60 -1.07 -1.34
N PRO A 167 13.12 0.11 -1.77
CA PRO A 167 12.81 1.19 -0.85
C PRO A 167 11.50 0.94 -0.10
N ILE A 168 11.58 1.08 1.21
CA ILE A 168 10.45 0.93 2.13
C ILE A 168 10.44 2.11 3.10
N ILE A 169 9.28 2.72 3.31
CA ILE A 169 9.02 3.50 4.52
C ILE A 169 7.99 2.78 5.37
N MET A 170 8.33 2.60 6.66
CA MET A 170 7.39 2.08 7.66
C MET A 170 7.11 3.15 8.71
N THR A 171 5.83 3.33 9.06
CA THR A 171 5.39 4.20 10.14
C THR A 171 4.52 3.43 11.12
N HIS A 172 4.66 3.72 12.43
CA HIS A 172 3.88 3.05 13.49
C HIS A 172 3.69 3.96 14.70
N GLY A 173 2.56 3.81 15.40
CA GLY A 173 2.27 4.54 16.63
C GLY A 173 2.95 3.94 17.86
N PHE A 174 3.51 4.77 18.73
CA PHE A 174 3.99 4.30 20.04
C PHE A 174 2.83 3.77 20.90
N GLU A 175 1.64 4.37 20.76
CA GLU A 175 0.44 4.06 21.50
C GLU A 175 -0.56 3.22 20.71
N ASP A 176 -0.13 2.56 19.61
CA ASP A 176 -1.01 1.76 18.76
C ASP A 176 -1.68 0.64 19.55
N SER A 177 -2.98 0.82 19.84
CA SER A 177 -3.79 -0.11 20.64
C SER A 177 -4.30 -1.31 19.87
N SER A 178 -4.22 -1.27 18.54
CA SER A 178 -4.69 -2.33 17.64
C SER A 178 -3.57 -3.25 17.17
N MET A 179 -2.40 -2.69 16.83
CA MET A 179 -1.24 -3.42 16.34
C MET A 179 -0.05 -3.21 17.27
N PRO A 180 0.34 -4.24 18.07
CA PRO A 180 1.44 -4.11 19.02
C PRO A 180 2.73 -3.59 18.36
N LEU A 181 3.34 -2.57 18.93
CA LEU A 181 4.59 -1.97 18.46
C LEU A 181 5.70 -3.02 18.29
N GLU A 182 5.72 -4.02 19.16
CA GLU A 182 6.69 -5.12 19.08
C GLU A 182 6.63 -5.89 17.75
N TRP A 183 5.45 -6.07 17.16
CA TRP A 183 5.30 -6.72 15.86
C TRP A 183 5.86 -5.86 14.72
N SER A 184 5.76 -4.55 14.85
CA SER A 184 6.39 -3.60 13.92
C SER A 184 7.92 -3.65 14.05
N HIS A 185 8.46 -3.73 15.26
CA HIS A 185 9.89 -3.89 15.50
C HIS A 185 10.43 -5.20 14.92
N GLN A 186 9.73 -6.32 15.13
CA GLN A 186 10.10 -7.62 14.55
C GLN A 186 10.10 -7.55 13.01
N SER A 187 9.11 -6.87 12.42
CA SER A 187 9.04 -6.67 10.97
C SER A 187 10.19 -5.81 10.44
N ARG A 188 10.51 -4.71 11.12
CA ARG A 188 11.67 -3.85 10.83
C ARG A 188 12.96 -4.66 10.84
N ASP A 189 13.19 -5.40 11.92
CA ASP A 189 14.42 -6.17 12.09
C ASP A 189 14.55 -7.26 11.03
N PHE A 190 13.45 -7.93 10.70
CA PHE A 190 13.42 -8.90 9.60
C PHE A 190 13.76 -8.23 8.25
N LEU A 191 13.12 -7.11 7.91
CA LEU A 191 13.39 -6.38 6.66
C LEU A 191 14.85 -5.95 6.54
N LEU A 192 15.47 -5.51 7.62
CA LEU A 192 16.90 -5.17 7.64
C LEU A 192 17.77 -6.38 7.32
N THR A 193 17.42 -7.60 7.77
CA THR A 193 18.14 -8.82 7.38
C THR A 193 18.03 -9.15 5.90
N GLN A 194 16.94 -8.71 5.24
CA GLN A 194 16.72 -8.89 3.80
C GLN A 194 17.48 -7.85 2.94
N GLY A 195 18.14 -6.87 3.57
CA GLY A 195 18.94 -5.86 2.88
C GLY A 195 18.11 -4.83 2.09
N VAL A 196 16.90 -4.53 2.52
CA VAL A 196 16.06 -3.46 1.95
C VAL A 196 16.59 -2.07 2.28
N ASP A 197 16.21 -1.05 1.51
CA ASP A 197 16.41 0.37 1.83
C ASP A 197 15.26 0.85 2.71
N LEU A 198 15.39 0.65 4.03
CA LEU A 198 14.33 0.91 5.01
C LEU A 198 14.49 2.26 5.69
N GLU A 199 13.44 3.07 5.63
CA GLU A 199 13.20 4.25 6.49
C GLU A 199 12.09 3.90 7.49
N TYR A 200 12.39 3.87 8.80
CA TYR A 200 11.46 3.45 9.86
C TYR A 200 11.25 4.58 10.87
N HIS A 201 9.96 4.89 11.14
CA HIS A 201 9.57 5.94 12.06
C HIS A 201 8.48 5.48 13.03
N ASN A 202 8.62 5.90 14.30
CA ASN A 202 7.55 5.82 15.28
C ASN A 202 7.09 7.23 15.66
N PHE A 203 5.77 7.39 15.83
CA PHE A 203 5.13 8.66 16.19
C PHE A 203 4.27 8.50 17.44
N HIS A 204 4.05 9.60 18.17
CA HIS A 204 3.08 9.64 19.26
C HIS A 204 1.66 9.66 18.67
N MET A 205 1.16 8.50 18.35
CA MET A 205 -0.17 8.26 17.78
C MET A 205 -0.66 6.85 18.13
N ASP A 206 -1.97 6.69 18.17
CA ASP A 206 -2.64 5.40 18.22
C ASP A 206 -2.67 4.75 16.80
N HIS A 207 -3.59 3.81 16.55
CA HIS A 207 -3.80 3.15 15.26
C HIS A 207 -4.43 4.10 14.22
N THR A 208 -3.64 5.07 13.75
CA THR A 208 -4.09 6.14 12.85
C THR A 208 -2.96 6.68 11.99
N ILE A 209 -3.28 7.64 11.12
CA ILE A 209 -2.34 8.40 10.29
C ILE A 209 -2.41 9.85 10.74
N THR A 210 -1.27 10.46 11.07
CA THR A 210 -1.17 11.84 11.52
C THR A 210 -0.49 12.72 10.47
N GLU A 211 -0.60 14.05 10.62
CA GLU A 211 0.11 15.00 9.77
C GLU A 211 1.63 14.79 9.82
N GLU A 212 2.16 14.44 11.01
CA GLU A 212 3.59 14.17 11.20
C GLU A 212 4.04 12.93 10.42
N SER A 213 3.27 11.80 10.49
CA SER A 213 3.56 10.59 9.72
C SER A 213 3.41 10.81 8.21
N LEU A 214 2.44 11.60 7.77
CA LEU A 214 2.30 12.02 6.36
C LEU A 214 3.47 12.89 5.91
N GLY A 215 3.99 13.76 6.77
CA GLY A 215 5.18 14.56 6.51
C GLY A 215 6.40 13.70 6.20
N ALA A 216 6.63 12.62 6.96
CA ALA A 216 7.68 11.65 6.70
C ALA A 216 7.49 10.94 5.33
N ILE A 217 6.26 10.48 5.05
CA ILE A 217 5.91 9.83 3.78
C ILE A 217 6.14 10.78 2.59
N ARG A 218 5.73 12.05 2.72
CA ARG A 218 5.97 13.07 1.69
C ARG A 218 7.47 13.24 1.41
N GLY A 219 8.28 13.41 2.46
CA GLY A 219 9.73 13.54 2.32
C GLY A 219 10.39 12.30 1.71
N TRP A 220 9.86 11.10 2.01
CA TRP A 220 10.32 9.85 1.42
C TRP A 220 10.00 9.76 -0.09
N LEU A 221 8.77 10.12 -0.49
CA LEU A 221 8.35 10.18 -1.89
C LEU A 221 9.14 11.22 -2.68
N ASP A 222 9.40 12.40 -2.12
CA ASP A 222 10.19 13.46 -2.77
C ASP A 222 11.59 13.00 -3.19
N LYS A 223 12.19 12.09 -2.42
CA LYS A 223 13.50 11.51 -2.74
C LYS A 223 13.44 10.54 -3.93
N ARG A 224 12.27 9.90 -4.17
CA ARG A 224 12.08 8.78 -5.11
C ARG A 224 11.34 9.13 -6.40
N LEU A 225 10.70 10.29 -6.44
CA LEU A 225 9.99 10.80 -7.62
C LEU A 225 10.82 11.72 -8.51
N LYS A 226 12.03 12.07 -8.06
CA LYS A 226 12.99 12.91 -8.79
C LYS A 226 13.50 12.24 -10.06
#